data_f43949627cc18a4502336c44c5012a43
#
_entry.id   f43949627cc18a4502336c44c5012a43
#
_cell.length_a   1.000
_cell.length_b   1.000
_cell.length_c   1.000
_cell.angle_alpha   90.00
_cell.angle_beta   90.00
_cell.angle_gamma   90.00
#
_symmetry.space_group_name_H-M   'P 1'
#
loop_
_entity.id
_entity.type
_entity.pdbx_description
1 polymer ?
#
loop_
_entity_poly.entity_id
_entity_poly.type
_entity_poly.pdbx_seq_one_letter_code
_entity_poly.pdbx_strand_id
1 'polypeptide(L)'
;MVLLKLVTSGAVVKKGDLLAQIDGQSLQDHIDDVRDTVEAATADVRKRKAELEIDWKNLEQTLQVAKADLDKAKLDASASEVRTEVERQLLQLAEEEAQARYKQLQTDLGNTKKLQDADLAILNFTLERHKRHLGRHESDVKRFVIYSAMDGLAVLQSTWGGSSMRTIEMGDSVSPGQPFMKVVNPASMMLDAKINQAESDDFRISQSAQLRLDAFPGMQMTGKVFSIGAIATGGWRQNAYIRSIPIKVAFDGSDPRLIPDLSGSADVVLDKVENALLVPKQSVYTENGKSFVEVKSPNGFVAREVKVGLVNDIHASIVSGVNEGEEIRLHK
;
A
#
# COMPACT_ATOMS: atom_id res chain seq x y z
N MET A 1 -9.01 -15.17 13.77
CA MET A 1 -8.44 -14.29 14.80
C MET A 1 -9.58 -13.50 15.43
N VAL A 2 -9.71 -13.51 16.75
CA VAL A 2 -10.85 -12.90 17.47
C VAL A 2 -10.51 -11.48 17.91
N LEU A 3 -11.47 -10.56 17.82
CA LEU A 3 -11.33 -9.18 18.32
C LEU A 3 -11.59 -9.14 19.82
N LEU A 4 -10.57 -8.77 20.60
CA LEU A 4 -10.67 -8.61 22.07
C LEU A 4 -11.11 -7.20 22.48
N LYS A 5 -10.68 -6.19 21.73
CA LYS A 5 -11.07 -4.79 21.93
C LYS A 5 -11.34 -4.14 20.59
N LEU A 6 -12.31 -3.24 20.58
CA LEU A 6 -12.70 -2.50 19.39
C LEU A 6 -13.22 -1.13 19.83
N VAL A 7 -12.74 -0.07 19.16
CA VAL A 7 -13.27 1.28 19.34
C VAL A 7 -14.70 1.35 18.82
N THR A 8 -15.52 2.19 19.43
CA THR A 8 -16.91 2.40 18.98
C THR A 8 -16.95 3.16 17.66
N SER A 9 -17.89 2.79 16.77
CA SER A 9 -18.09 3.52 15.52
C SER A 9 -18.51 4.96 15.80
N GLY A 10 -17.93 5.92 15.09
CA GLY A 10 -18.19 7.35 15.30
C GLY A 10 -17.32 7.98 16.39
N ALA A 11 -16.43 7.27 17.05
CA ALA A 11 -15.52 7.84 18.03
C ALA A 11 -14.44 8.71 17.36
N VAL A 12 -14.19 9.87 17.96
CA VAL A 12 -13.05 10.73 17.57
C VAL A 12 -11.79 10.13 18.16
N VAL A 13 -10.80 9.87 17.31
CA VAL A 13 -9.52 9.27 17.68
C VAL A 13 -8.37 10.15 17.25
N LYS A 14 -7.30 10.12 18.04
CA LYS A 14 -6.03 10.81 17.74
C LYS A 14 -4.98 9.80 17.24
N LYS A 15 -3.99 10.32 16.58
CA LYS A 15 -2.83 9.51 16.19
C LYS A 15 -2.20 8.83 17.41
N GLY A 16 -2.10 7.51 17.36
CA GLY A 16 -1.57 6.69 18.45
C GLY A 16 -2.63 6.12 19.41
N ASP A 17 -3.91 6.47 19.25
CA ASP A 17 -4.99 5.87 20.05
C ASP A 17 -5.22 4.42 19.63
N LEU A 18 -5.57 3.58 20.61
CA LEU A 18 -5.89 2.17 20.40
C LEU A 18 -7.22 2.05 19.65
N LEU A 19 -7.20 1.44 18.48
CA LEU A 19 -8.39 1.20 17.66
C LEU A 19 -8.97 -0.20 17.85
N ALA A 20 -8.10 -1.21 17.83
CA ALA A 20 -8.51 -2.59 18.00
C ALA A 20 -7.38 -3.43 18.59
N GLN A 21 -7.75 -4.50 19.29
CA GLN A 21 -6.83 -5.52 19.77
C GLN A 21 -7.37 -6.88 19.35
N ILE A 22 -6.54 -7.64 18.66
CA ILE A 22 -6.81 -8.99 18.19
C ILE A 22 -6.20 -9.99 19.18
N ASP A 23 -6.84 -11.13 19.37
CA ASP A 23 -6.30 -12.21 20.15
C ASP A 23 -5.07 -12.81 19.48
N GLY A 24 -3.94 -12.69 20.15
CA GLY A 24 -2.65 -13.17 19.71
C GLY A 24 -2.12 -14.37 20.49
N GLN A 25 -2.90 -14.98 21.40
CA GLN A 25 -2.39 -16.02 22.29
C GLN A 25 -1.78 -17.20 21.51
N SER A 26 -2.50 -17.72 20.52
CA SER A 26 -1.98 -18.84 19.72
C SER A 26 -0.71 -18.50 18.93
N LEU A 27 -0.54 -17.23 18.52
CA LEU A 27 0.70 -16.79 17.89
C LEU A 27 1.82 -16.63 18.92
N GLN A 28 1.50 -16.19 20.13
CA GLN A 28 2.48 -16.10 21.22
C GLN A 28 3.00 -17.48 21.62
N ASP A 29 2.11 -18.48 21.75
CA ASP A 29 2.50 -19.86 22.02
C ASP A 29 3.43 -20.40 20.91
N HIS A 30 3.09 -20.12 19.65
CA HIS A 30 3.96 -20.48 18.52
C HIS A 30 5.32 -19.75 18.52
N ILE A 31 5.38 -18.50 18.96
CA ILE A 31 6.65 -17.76 19.12
C ILE A 31 7.54 -18.45 20.15
N ASP A 32 6.97 -18.94 21.24
CA ASP A 32 7.72 -19.61 22.27
C ASP A 32 8.30 -20.94 21.74
N ASP A 33 7.51 -21.75 21.00
CA ASP A 33 8.00 -22.96 20.32
C ASP A 33 9.14 -22.67 19.33
N VAL A 34 9.02 -21.61 18.55
CA VAL A 34 10.08 -21.21 17.59
C VAL A 34 11.32 -20.70 18.32
N ARG A 35 11.16 -20.05 19.47
CA ARG A 35 12.29 -19.60 20.31
C ARG A 35 13.08 -20.80 20.85
N ASP A 36 12.38 -21.83 21.31
CA ASP A 36 13.00 -23.09 21.76
C ASP A 36 13.78 -23.76 20.61
N THR A 37 13.20 -23.72 19.40
CA THR A 37 13.90 -24.21 18.18
C THR A 37 15.19 -23.44 17.88
N VAL A 38 15.19 -22.11 18.06
CA VAL A 38 16.40 -21.26 17.90
C VAL A 38 17.44 -21.60 18.96
N GLU A 39 17.00 -21.83 20.20
CA GLU A 39 17.89 -22.19 21.31
C GLU A 39 18.54 -23.57 21.06
N ALA A 40 17.75 -24.56 20.67
CA ALA A 40 18.27 -25.88 20.29
C ALA A 40 19.28 -25.81 19.15
N ALA A 41 18.95 -25.11 18.05
CA ALA A 41 19.88 -24.93 16.92
C ALA A 41 21.17 -24.19 17.32
N THR A 42 21.07 -23.27 18.29
CA THR A 42 22.24 -22.56 18.84
C THR A 42 23.15 -23.51 19.63
N ALA A 43 22.55 -24.40 20.43
CA ALA A 43 23.27 -25.42 21.16
C ALA A 43 23.93 -26.44 20.23
N ASP A 44 23.27 -26.84 19.15
CA ASP A 44 23.82 -27.74 18.12
C ASP A 44 25.05 -27.15 17.43
N VAL A 45 25.01 -25.87 17.06
CA VAL A 45 26.18 -25.17 16.47
C VAL A 45 27.36 -25.15 17.48
N ARG A 46 27.10 -24.87 18.76
CA ARG A 46 28.16 -24.89 19.79
C ARG A 46 28.76 -26.27 19.97
N LYS A 47 27.89 -27.29 20.07
CA LYS A 47 28.30 -28.67 20.22
C LYS A 47 29.18 -29.10 19.05
N ARG A 48 28.68 -28.88 17.83
CA ARG A 48 29.41 -29.27 16.62
C ARG A 48 30.75 -28.57 16.48
N LYS A 49 30.80 -27.27 16.83
CA LYS A 49 32.06 -26.50 16.83
C LYS A 49 33.09 -27.11 17.77
N ALA A 50 32.65 -27.50 19.00
CA ALA A 50 33.55 -28.15 19.96
C ALA A 50 34.05 -29.53 19.47
N GLU A 51 33.16 -30.36 18.89
CA GLU A 51 33.54 -31.65 18.28
C GLU A 51 34.57 -31.45 17.19
N LEU A 52 34.35 -30.56 16.24
CA LEU A 52 35.25 -30.25 15.16
C LEU A 52 36.61 -29.70 15.62
N GLU A 53 36.65 -28.96 16.70
CA GLU A 53 37.88 -28.47 17.31
C GLU A 53 38.73 -29.64 17.89
N ILE A 54 38.05 -30.61 18.53
CA ILE A 54 38.72 -31.82 19.04
C ILE A 54 39.28 -32.65 17.88
N ASP A 55 38.47 -32.89 16.84
CA ASP A 55 38.90 -33.66 15.67
C ASP A 55 40.08 -32.98 14.95
N TRP A 56 40.08 -31.67 14.86
CA TRP A 56 41.18 -30.89 14.29
C TRP A 56 42.45 -31.05 15.12
N LYS A 57 42.43 -30.97 16.44
CA LYS A 57 43.58 -31.15 17.31
C LYS A 57 44.14 -32.56 17.22
N ASN A 58 43.29 -33.57 17.11
CA ASN A 58 43.73 -34.96 16.93
C ASN A 58 44.48 -35.15 15.59
N LEU A 59 43.97 -34.52 14.52
CA LEU A 59 44.59 -34.57 13.20
C LEU A 59 45.94 -33.80 13.19
N GLU A 60 46.01 -32.64 13.84
CA GLU A 60 47.26 -31.88 14.01
C GLU A 60 48.32 -32.72 14.77
N GLN A 61 47.93 -33.41 15.83
CA GLN A 61 48.82 -34.28 16.60
C GLN A 61 49.33 -35.44 15.73
N THR A 62 48.43 -36.04 14.92
CA THR A 62 48.80 -37.12 13.99
C THR A 62 49.81 -36.63 12.94
N LEU A 63 49.62 -35.41 12.42
CA LEU A 63 50.54 -34.78 11.49
C LEU A 63 51.92 -34.51 12.13
N GLN A 64 51.95 -34.07 13.38
CA GLN A 64 53.20 -33.85 14.12
C GLN A 64 53.98 -35.14 14.33
N VAL A 65 53.27 -36.25 14.65
CA VAL A 65 53.91 -37.60 14.76
C VAL A 65 54.50 -38.02 13.44
N ALA A 66 53.70 -37.91 12.33
CA ALA A 66 54.22 -38.26 11.00
C ALA A 66 55.39 -37.40 10.55
N LYS A 67 55.45 -36.13 10.97
CA LYS A 67 56.62 -35.28 10.75
C LYS A 67 57.84 -35.76 11.51
N ALA A 68 57.69 -36.13 12.78
CA ALA A 68 58.80 -36.69 13.57
C ALA A 68 59.32 -38.02 13.01
N ASP A 69 58.40 -38.88 12.53
CA ASP A 69 58.77 -40.14 11.86
C ASP A 69 59.56 -39.88 10.55
N LEU A 70 59.14 -38.88 9.75
CA LEU A 70 59.87 -38.45 8.56
C LEU A 70 61.27 -37.92 8.89
N ASP A 71 61.36 -37.05 9.90
CA ASP A 71 62.65 -36.48 10.31
C ASP A 71 63.60 -37.55 10.84
N LYS A 72 63.07 -38.56 11.55
CA LYS A 72 63.84 -39.76 11.97
C LYS A 72 64.29 -40.58 10.77
N ALA A 73 63.44 -40.91 9.81
CA ALA A 73 63.80 -41.69 8.60
C ALA A 73 64.86 -40.98 7.78
N LYS A 74 64.79 -39.62 7.68
CA LYS A 74 65.85 -38.83 7.02
C LYS A 74 67.24 -38.96 7.72
N LEU A 75 67.22 -38.88 9.06
CA LEU A 75 68.41 -39.05 9.83
C LEU A 75 69.03 -40.45 9.64
N ASP A 76 68.20 -41.51 9.67
CA ASP A 76 68.58 -42.87 9.50
C ASP A 76 69.14 -43.11 8.09
N ALA A 77 68.57 -42.53 7.05
CA ALA A 77 69.03 -42.60 5.66
C ALA A 77 70.36 -41.81 5.50
N SER A 78 70.57 -40.70 6.13
CA SER A 78 71.77 -39.90 6.08
C SER A 78 72.98 -40.60 6.76
N ALA A 79 72.75 -41.43 7.78
CA ALA A 79 73.80 -42.21 8.49
C ALA A 79 74.19 -43.53 7.79
N SER A 80 73.81 -43.67 6.53
CA SER A 80 73.92 -44.96 5.76
C SER A 80 75.27 -45.22 5.11
N GLU A 81 76.28 -44.35 5.24
CA GLU A 81 77.60 -44.45 4.58
C GLU A 81 78.40 -45.73 4.91
N VAL A 82 78.11 -46.39 6.01
CA VAL A 82 78.82 -47.58 6.49
C VAL A 82 78.01 -48.89 6.29
N ARG A 83 76.85 -48.82 5.61
CA ARG A 83 75.90 -49.95 5.51
C ARG A 83 75.97 -50.64 4.14
N THR A 84 75.43 -51.86 4.09
CA THR A 84 75.31 -52.62 2.86
C THR A 84 74.37 -51.95 1.87
N GLU A 85 74.48 -52.25 0.57
CA GLU A 85 73.60 -51.67 -0.50
C GLU A 85 72.15 -51.97 -0.26
N VAL A 86 71.80 -53.17 0.21
CA VAL A 86 70.43 -53.58 0.47
C VAL A 86 69.85 -52.74 1.67
N GLU A 87 70.70 -52.56 2.72
CA GLU A 87 70.23 -51.68 3.87
C GLU A 87 70.01 -50.22 3.47
N ARG A 88 70.86 -49.69 2.57
CA ARG A 88 70.71 -48.36 2.01
C ARG A 88 69.36 -48.18 1.30
N GLN A 89 69.05 -49.15 0.41
CA GLN A 89 67.80 -49.16 -0.31
C GLN A 89 66.57 -49.29 0.58
N LEU A 90 66.65 -50.12 1.63
CA LEU A 90 65.55 -50.19 2.64
C LEU A 90 65.36 -48.89 3.40
N LEU A 91 66.43 -48.20 3.80
CA LEU A 91 66.29 -46.90 4.46
C LEU A 91 65.78 -45.81 3.53
N GLN A 92 66.13 -45.80 2.28
CA GLN A 92 65.59 -44.89 1.26
C GLN A 92 64.11 -45.12 1.05
N LEU A 93 63.63 -46.34 0.95
CA LEU A 93 62.22 -46.69 0.84
C LEU A 93 61.44 -46.28 2.08
N ALA A 94 62.04 -46.45 3.28
CA ALA A 94 61.40 -45.99 4.54
C ALA A 94 61.24 -44.45 4.61
N GLU A 95 62.29 -43.74 4.08
CA GLU A 95 62.16 -42.26 3.98
C GLU A 95 61.08 -41.83 2.99
N GLU A 96 61.02 -42.47 1.80
CA GLU A 96 59.99 -42.18 0.81
C GLU A 96 58.59 -42.48 1.33
N GLU A 97 58.40 -43.59 2.05
CA GLU A 97 57.11 -43.93 2.69
C GLU A 97 56.73 -42.90 3.73
N ALA A 98 57.64 -42.52 4.65
CA ALA A 98 57.40 -41.52 5.67
C ALA A 98 57.07 -40.14 5.04
N GLN A 99 57.75 -39.77 3.95
CA GLN A 99 57.50 -38.54 3.20
C GLN A 99 56.11 -38.57 2.53
N ALA A 100 55.76 -39.64 1.90
CA ALA A 100 54.45 -39.81 1.27
C ALA A 100 53.32 -39.73 2.30
N ARG A 101 53.48 -40.41 3.44
CA ARG A 101 52.52 -40.36 4.55
C ARG A 101 52.36 -38.96 5.12
N TYR A 102 53.44 -38.23 5.37
CA TYR A 102 53.40 -36.85 5.85
C TYR A 102 52.70 -35.93 4.84
N LYS A 103 53.01 -36.03 3.55
CA LYS A 103 52.37 -35.24 2.48
C LYS A 103 50.89 -35.53 2.36
N GLN A 104 50.48 -36.80 2.48
CA GLN A 104 49.08 -37.19 2.47
C GLN A 104 48.33 -36.55 3.63
N LEU A 105 48.83 -36.70 4.87
CA LEU A 105 48.22 -36.13 6.06
C LEU A 105 48.13 -34.58 5.99
N GLN A 106 49.12 -33.94 5.38
CA GLN A 106 49.08 -32.49 5.15
C GLN A 106 47.94 -32.09 4.18
N THR A 107 47.73 -32.91 3.14
CA THR A 107 46.62 -32.73 2.18
C THR A 107 45.27 -32.98 2.87
N ASP A 108 45.17 -34.02 3.67
CA ASP A 108 43.97 -34.40 4.42
C ASP A 108 43.60 -33.34 5.45
N LEU A 109 44.57 -32.72 6.11
CA LEU A 109 44.34 -31.58 7.00
C LEU A 109 43.68 -30.42 6.26
N GLY A 110 44.19 -30.08 5.07
CA GLY A 110 43.60 -29.00 4.25
C GLY A 110 42.19 -29.32 3.77
N ASN A 111 41.91 -30.56 3.41
CA ASN A 111 40.57 -30.98 2.98
C ASN A 111 39.58 -31.04 4.16
N THR A 112 40.03 -31.60 5.27
CA THR A 112 39.24 -31.64 6.52
C THR A 112 38.82 -30.25 6.95
N LYS A 113 39.73 -29.26 6.88
CA LYS A 113 39.38 -27.86 7.20
C LYS A 113 38.25 -27.33 6.34
N LYS A 114 38.28 -27.55 5.03
CA LYS A 114 37.25 -27.13 4.11
C LYS A 114 35.92 -27.81 4.40
N LEU A 115 35.92 -29.10 4.73
CA LEU A 115 34.72 -29.83 5.10
C LEU A 115 34.12 -29.32 6.40
N GLN A 116 34.93 -29.03 7.43
CA GLN A 116 34.50 -28.46 8.70
C GLN A 116 33.88 -27.06 8.53
N ASP A 117 34.53 -26.22 7.72
CA ASP A 117 34.01 -24.88 7.43
C ASP A 117 32.67 -24.96 6.68
N ALA A 118 32.51 -25.90 5.74
CA ALA A 118 31.26 -26.12 5.04
C ALA A 118 30.15 -26.65 5.98
N ASP A 119 30.46 -27.57 6.88
CA ASP A 119 29.53 -28.14 7.87
C ASP A 119 29.03 -27.07 8.82
N LEU A 120 29.92 -26.27 9.38
CA LEU A 120 29.57 -25.13 10.21
C LEU A 120 28.75 -24.08 9.47
N ALA A 121 29.06 -23.84 8.18
CA ALA A 121 28.29 -22.90 7.37
C ALA A 121 26.85 -23.36 7.20
N ILE A 122 26.60 -24.65 6.98
CA ILE A 122 25.24 -25.22 6.85
C ILE A 122 24.46 -25.05 8.15
N LEU A 123 25.08 -25.38 9.29
CA LEU A 123 24.41 -25.24 10.60
C LEU A 123 24.12 -23.78 10.93
N ASN A 124 25.05 -22.87 10.70
CA ASN A 124 24.85 -21.44 10.88
C ASN A 124 23.76 -20.89 9.96
N PHE A 125 23.70 -21.33 8.71
CA PHE A 125 22.61 -20.95 7.79
C PHE A 125 21.24 -21.39 8.32
N THR A 126 21.15 -22.60 8.86
CA THR A 126 19.93 -23.13 9.47
C THR A 126 19.53 -22.32 10.70
N LEU A 127 20.47 -22.00 11.59
CA LEU A 127 20.24 -21.14 12.75
C LEU A 127 19.74 -19.75 12.35
N GLU A 128 20.38 -19.12 11.36
CA GLU A 128 19.96 -17.79 10.87
C GLU A 128 18.57 -17.83 10.20
N ARG A 129 18.19 -18.93 9.59
CA ARG A 129 16.84 -19.14 9.08
C ARG A 129 15.81 -19.17 10.21
N HIS A 130 16.08 -19.91 11.30
CA HIS A 130 15.18 -19.96 12.47
C HIS A 130 15.08 -18.63 13.17
N LYS A 131 16.19 -17.90 13.35
CA LYS A 131 16.18 -16.53 13.92
C LYS A 131 15.33 -15.56 13.09
N ARG A 132 15.45 -15.60 11.77
CA ARG A 132 14.63 -14.76 10.88
C ARG A 132 13.15 -15.15 10.94
N HIS A 133 12.84 -16.43 11.13
CA HIS A 133 11.49 -16.90 11.33
C HIS A 133 10.91 -16.36 12.64
N LEU A 134 11.64 -16.46 13.75
CA LEU A 134 11.27 -15.88 15.03
C LEU A 134 11.00 -14.38 14.93
N GLY A 135 11.95 -13.62 14.36
CA GLY A 135 11.80 -12.16 14.23
C GLY A 135 10.59 -11.72 13.40
N ARG A 136 10.16 -12.53 12.42
CA ARG A 136 8.92 -12.27 11.69
C ARG A 136 7.69 -12.42 12.59
N HIS A 137 7.57 -13.51 13.33
CA HIS A 137 6.44 -13.73 14.22
C HIS A 137 6.38 -12.71 15.36
N GLU A 138 7.51 -12.32 15.94
CA GLU A 138 7.59 -11.25 16.93
C GLU A 138 7.15 -9.89 16.37
N SER A 139 7.40 -9.64 15.08
CA SER A 139 6.92 -8.45 14.38
C SER A 139 5.41 -8.53 14.07
N ASP A 140 4.92 -9.71 13.74
CA ASP A 140 3.52 -9.92 13.40
C ASP A 140 2.62 -9.80 14.64
N VAL A 141 3.07 -10.27 15.80
CA VAL A 141 2.31 -10.12 17.07
C VAL A 141 2.09 -8.66 17.45
N LYS A 142 3.05 -7.79 17.14
CA LYS A 142 2.91 -6.34 17.38
C LYS A 142 1.78 -5.71 16.56
N ARG A 143 1.45 -6.30 15.40
CA ARG A 143 0.37 -5.83 14.52
C ARG A 143 -1.02 -6.23 15.01
N PHE A 144 -1.12 -7.08 16.04
CA PHE A 144 -2.39 -7.46 16.64
C PHE A 144 -2.97 -6.37 17.54
N VAL A 145 -2.17 -5.37 17.88
CA VAL A 145 -2.62 -4.13 18.51
C VAL A 145 -2.58 -3.03 17.46
N ILE A 146 -3.75 -2.57 17.07
CA ILE A 146 -3.93 -1.61 15.97
C ILE A 146 -4.14 -0.23 16.56
N TYR A 147 -3.27 0.70 16.18
CA TYR A 147 -3.32 2.09 16.58
C TYR A 147 -3.69 2.99 15.42
N SER A 148 -4.29 4.15 15.72
CA SER A 148 -4.60 5.15 14.71
C SER A 148 -3.33 5.77 14.13
N ALA A 149 -3.23 5.81 12.80
CA ALA A 149 -2.13 6.46 12.10
C ALA A 149 -2.31 7.98 11.99
N MET A 150 -3.54 8.49 12.21
CA MET A 150 -3.92 9.88 12.01
C MET A 150 -5.05 10.27 12.97
N ASP A 151 -5.26 11.56 13.12
CA ASP A 151 -6.43 12.10 13.81
C ASP A 151 -7.67 11.96 12.91
N GLY A 152 -8.83 11.59 13.48
CA GLY A 152 -10.02 11.43 12.68
C GLY A 152 -11.16 10.74 13.41
N LEU A 153 -12.12 10.25 12.63
CA LEU A 153 -13.29 9.53 13.08
C LEU A 153 -13.14 8.04 12.76
N ALA A 154 -13.26 7.16 13.75
CA ALA A 154 -13.24 5.73 13.55
C ALA A 154 -14.59 5.26 12.99
N VAL A 155 -14.57 4.57 11.85
CA VAL A 155 -15.77 4.04 11.19
C VAL A 155 -15.60 2.54 11.03
N LEU A 156 -16.49 1.77 11.65
CA LEU A 156 -16.52 0.31 11.51
C LEU A 156 -17.19 -0.06 10.18
N GLN A 157 -16.66 -1.06 9.51
CA GLN A 157 -17.23 -1.56 8.27
C GLN A 157 -18.18 -2.74 8.55
N SER A 158 -19.14 -2.92 7.63
CA SER A 158 -19.99 -4.08 7.66
C SER A 158 -19.27 -5.29 7.06
N THR A 159 -19.41 -6.43 7.70
CA THR A 159 -18.88 -7.71 7.24
C THR A 159 -20.00 -8.75 7.14
N TRP A 160 -19.76 -9.82 6.41
CA TRP A 160 -20.68 -10.95 6.37
C TRP A 160 -20.64 -11.71 7.69
N GLY A 161 -21.71 -11.63 8.45
CA GLY A 161 -21.92 -12.38 9.70
C GLY A 161 -22.93 -13.51 9.48
N GLY A 162 -22.48 -14.65 8.94
CA GLY A 162 -23.37 -15.77 8.60
C GLY A 162 -24.21 -15.47 7.35
N SER A 163 -25.50 -15.17 7.51
CA SER A 163 -26.45 -14.97 6.40
C SER A 163 -26.73 -13.49 6.07
N SER A 164 -26.23 -12.53 6.85
CA SER A 164 -26.49 -11.10 6.67
C SER A 164 -25.25 -10.26 6.85
N MET A 165 -25.24 -9.09 6.21
CA MET A 165 -24.24 -8.06 6.48
C MET A 165 -24.57 -7.37 7.80
N ARG A 166 -23.60 -7.30 8.71
CA ARG A 166 -23.70 -6.55 9.96
C ARG A 166 -22.39 -5.84 10.27
N THR A 167 -22.49 -4.80 11.06
CA THR A 167 -21.30 -4.12 11.56
C THR A 167 -20.49 -5.07 12.44
N ILE A 168 -19.18 -5.03 12.31
CA ILE A 168 -18.28 -5.84 13.11
C ILE A 168 -18.37 -5.44 14.58
N GLU A 169 -18.30 -6.43 15.46
CA GLU A 169 -18.38 -6.26 16.90
C GLU A 169 -17.21 -6.94 17.62
N MET A 170 -17.03 -6.61 18.89
CA MET A 170 -16.08 -7.27 19.76
C MET A 170 -16.47 -8.75 19.92
N GLY A 171 -15.50 -9.64 19.79
CA GLY A 171 -15.71 -11.11 19.77
C GLY A 171 -15.82 -11.69 18.37
N ASP A 172 -15.94 -10.86 17.33
CA ASP A 172 -15.97 -11.35 15.95
C ASP A 172 -14.60 -11.82 15.47
N SER A 173 -14.63 -12.74 14.50
CA SER A 173 -13.44 -13.22 13.81
C SER A 173 -13.10 -12.32 12.63
N VAL A 174 -11.86 -11.89 12.57
CA VAL A 174 -11.28 -11.16 11.44
C VAL A 174 -10.24 -11.98 10.71
N SER A 175 -10.13 -11.78 9.40
CA SER A 175 -9.16 -12.45 8.54
C SER A 175 -8.11 -11.47 8.03
N PRO A 176 -6.85 -11.91 7.86
CA PRO A 176 -5.81 -11.07 7.28
C PRO A 176 -6.21 -10.57 5.89
N GLY A 177 -5.96 -9.28 5.63
CA GLY A 177 -6.27 -8.64 4.35
C GLY A 177 -7.72 -8.16 4.20
N GLN A 178 -8.62 -8.46 5.13
CA GLN A 178 -9.98 -7.95 5.13
C GLN A 178 -10.07 -6.67 5.98
N PRO A 179 -10.40 -5.51 5.39
CA PRO A 179 -10.60 -4.29 6.14
C PRO A 179 -11.90 -4.40 6.96
N PHE A 180 -11.84 -4.09 8.24
CA PHE A 180 -12.99 -4.10 9.14
C PHE A 180 -13.27 -2.74 9.78
N MET A 181 -12.35 -1.79 9.62
CA MET A 181 -12.51 -0.41 10.07
C MET A 181 -11.68 0.55 9.21
N LYS A 182 -12.05 1.81 9.24
CA LYS A 182 -11.29 2.91 8.63
C LYS A 182 -11.28 4.11 9.59
N VAL A 183 -10.21 4.89 9.58
CA VAL A 183 -10.18 6.20 10.21
C VAL A 183 -10.27 7.24 9.10
N VAL A 184 -11.23 8.14 9.21
CA VAL A 184 -11.51 9.18 8.22
C VAL A 184 -11.24 10.55 8.82
N ASN A 185 -10.70 11.44 8.01
CA ASN A 185 -10.50 12.82 8.38
C ASN A 185 -11.69 13.66 7.86
N PRO A 186 -12.58 14.17 8.74
CA PRO A 186 -13.73 14.98 8.32
C PRO A 186 -13.34 16.27 7.58
N ALA A 187 -12.13 16.77 7.80
CA ALA A 187 -11.63 17.98 7.14
C ALA A 187 -11.23 17.77 5.67
N SER A 188 -11.08 16.54 5.23
CA SER A 188 -10.67 16.21 3.85
C SER A 188 -11.72 15.45 3.06
N MET A 189 -13.00 15.70 3.35
CA MET A 189 -14.11 15.05 2.64
C MET A 189 -14.24 15.59 1.21
N MET A 190 -14.66 14.72 0.32
CA MET A 190 -14.96 15.04 -1.07
C MET A 190 -16.28 14.40 -1.47
N LEU A 191 -17.02 15.04 -2.35
CA LEU A 191 -18.18 14.46 -2.99
C LEU A 191 -17.74 13.71 -4.25
N ASP A 192 -17.97 12.39 -4.27
CA ASP A 192 -17.81 11.57 -5.48
C ASP A 192 -19.11 11.62 -6.30
N ALA A 193 -19.08 12.29 -7.41
CA ALA A 193 -20.22 12.45 -8.30
C ALA A 193 -19.94 11.88 -9.70
N LYS A 194 -20.98 11.83 -10.52
CA LYS A 194 -20.88 11.41 -11.92
C LYS A 194 -21.59 12.42 -12.79
N ILE A 195 -20.94 12.81 -13.87
CA ILE A 195 -21.49 13.67 -14.91
C ILE A 195 -21.75 12.87 -16.18
N ASN A 196 -22.73 13.30 -16.98
CA ASN A 196 -22.98 12.70 -18.28
C ASN A 196 -21.80 13.01 -19.22
N GLN A 197 -21.39 12.02 -20.01
CA GLN A 197 -20.32 12.21 -21.00
C GLN A 197 -20.63 13.35 -21.99
N ALA A 198 -21.88 13.57 -22.34
CA ALA A 198 -22.27 14.63 -23.27
C ALA A 198 -22.01 16.06 -22.75
N GLU A 199 -21.94 16.22 -21.41
CA GLU A 199 -21.73 17.52 -20.75
C GLU A 199 -20.28 17.69 -20.25
N SER A 200 -19.46 16.67 -20.43
CA SER A 200 -18.12 16.63 -19.82
C SER A 200 -17.17 17.72 -20.33
N ASP A 201 -17.39 18.21 -21.57
CA ASP A 201 -16.56 19.24 -22.16
C ASP A 201 -16.71 20.63 -21.50
N ASP A 202 -17.78 20.84 -20.75
CA ASP A 202 -18.05 22.09 -20.04
C ASP A 202 -17.40 22.14 -18.64
N PHE A 203 -16.98 20.99 -18.13
CA PHE A 203 -16.39 20.91 -16.80
C PHE A 203 -14.90 21.17 -16.81
N ARG A 204 -14.44 21.96 -15.85
CA ARG A 204 -13.01 22.28 -15.65
C ARG A 204 -12.64 22.13 -14.19
N ILE A 205 -11.38 21.76 -13.92
CA ILE A 205 -10.82 21.75 -12.57
C ILE A 205 -10.86 23.17 -11.99
N SER A 206 -11.12 23.28 -10.71
CA SER A 206 -11.25 24.52 -9.93
C SER A 206 -12.54 25.33 -10.19
N GLN A 207 -13.50 24.85 -10.99
CA GLN A 207 -14.83 25.45 -11.06
C GLN A 207 -15.50 25.40 -9.71
N SER A 208 -16.20 26.47 -9.33
CA SER A 208 -16.97 26.56 -8.10
C SER A 208 -18.21 25.67 -8.17
N ALA A 209 -18.54 25.05 -7.04
CA ALA A 209 -19.71 24.21 -6.92
C ALA A 209 -20.47 24.53 -5.63
N GLN A 210 -21.79 24.45 -5.69
CA GLN A 210 -22.66 24.41 -4.51
C GLN A 210 -23.02 22.96 -4.22
N LEU A 211 -22.73 22.52 -2.99
CA LEU A 211 -22.93 21.16 -2.53
C LEU A 211 -24.14 21.11 -1.60
N ARG A 212 -24.99 20.11 -1.84
CA ARG A 212 -26.18 19.82 -1.02
C ARG A 212 -26.13 18.38 -0.59
N LEU A 213 -26.41 18.16 0.69
CA LEU A 213 -26.45 16.82 1.29
C LEU A 213 -27.91 16.42 1.50
N ASP A 214 -28.28 15.21 1.07
CA ASP A 214 -29.65 14.73 1.19
C ASP A 214 -30.07 14.56 2.66
N ALA A 215 -29.12 14.20 3.54
CA ALA A 215 -29.35 14.08 4.97
C ALA A 215 -29.60 15.45 5.67
N PHE A 216 -29.16 16.55 5.08
CA PHE A 216 -29.25 17.91 5.66
C PHE A 216 -29.71 18.92 4.59
N PRO A 217 -30.99 18.89 4.18
CA PRO A 217 -31.50 19.74 3.07
C PRO A 217 -31.31 21.25 3.24
N GLY A 218 -31.24 21.72 4.49
CA GLY A 218 -30.99 23.15 4.80
C GLY A 218 -29.52 23.55 4.81
N MET A 219 -28.60 22.61 4.64
CA MET A 219 -27.16 22.84 4.65
C MET A 219 -26.66 23.03 3.23
N GLN A 220 -26.19 24.22 2.92
CA GLN A 220 -25.53 24.52 1.66
C GLN A 220 -24.04 24.73 1.95
N MET A 221 -23.19 24.02 1.23
CA MET A 221 -21.74 24.15 1.30
C MET A 221 -21.20 24.55 -0.05
N THR A 222 -20.09 25.28 -0.05
CA THR A 222 -19.36 25.60 -1.26
C THR A 222 -18.23 24.60 -1.43
N GLY A 223 -17.80 24.44 -2.65
CA GLY A 223 -16.68 23.56 -3.00
C GLY A 223 -16.14 23.86 -4.38
N LYS A 224 -15.15 23.09 -4.76
CA LYS A 224 -14.50 23.21 -6.08
C LYS A 224 -14.31 21.84 -6.70
N VAL A 225 -14.42 21.80 -8.03
CA VAL A 225 -14.06 20.63 -8.82
C VAL A 225 -12.58 20.33 -8.61
N PHE A 226 -12.30 19.20 -7.95
CA PHE A 226 -10.95 18.78 -7.63
C PHE A 226 -10.32 17.93 -8.75
N SER A 227 -11.10 16.98 -9.28
CA SER A 227 -10.63 16.12 -10.38
C SER A 227 -11.78 15.65 -11.25
N ILE A 228 -11.47 15.43 -12.53
CA ILE A 228 -12.36 14.86 -13.53
C ILE A 228 -11.71 13.60 -14.05
N GLY A 229 -12.45 12.47 -14.06
CA GLY A 229 -11.94 11.20 -14.50
C GLY A 229 -11.65 11.17 -15.99
N ALA A 230 -10.56 10.55 -16.37
CA ALA A 230 -10.16 10.40 -17.78
C ALA A 230 -10.88 9.24 -18.51
N ILE A 231 -11.60 8.40 -17.77
CA ILE A 231 -12.27 7.20 -18.31
C ILE A 231 -13.75 7.26 -17.98
N ALA A 232 -14.58 7.17 -19.02
CA ALA A 232 -16.01 7.06 -18.85
C ALA A 232 -16.40 5.63 -18.42
N THR A 233 -17.21 5.53 -17.37
CA THR A 233 -17.74 4.27 -16.85
C THR A 233 -19.17 4.07 -17.32
N GLY A 234 -19.50 2.87 -17.79
CA GLY A 234 -20.88 2.45 -18.15
C GLY A 234 -21.44 1.50 -17.09
N GLY A 235 -22.76 1.53 -16.89
CA GLY A 235 -23.44 0.57 -16.02
C GLY A 235 -23.49 -0.84 -16.65
N TRP A 236 -23.13 -1.88 -15.89
CA TRP A 236 -23.14 -3.26 -16.40
C TRP A 236 -24.58 -3.82 -16.61
N ARG A 237 -25.59 -3.31 -15.92
CA ARG A 237 -26.94 -3.93 -15.90
C ARG A 237 -28.07 -3.07 -16.45
N GLN A 238 -27.90 -1.76 -16.60
CA GLN A 238 -28.93 -0.88 -17.15
C GLN A 238 -28.29 0.18 -18.06
N ASN A 239 -28.76 0.25 -19.31
CA ASN A 239 -28.41 1.24 -20.32
C ASN A 239 -26.88 1.34 -20.60
N ALA A 240 -26.32 0.32 -21.25
CA ALA A 240 -24.93 0.28 -21.71
C ALA A 240 -24.51 1.48 -22.59
N TYR A 241 -25.46 2.27 -23.06
CA TYR A 241 -25.26 3.44 -23.91
C TYR A 241 -25.03 4.74 -23.14
N ILE A 242 -25.43 4.81 -21.85
CA ILE A 242 -25.21 6.00 -21.02
C ILE A 242 -23.87 5.84 -20.32
N ARG A 243 -22.92 6.65 -20.77
CA ARG A 243 -21.59 6.71 -20.13
C ARG A 243 -21.52 7.94 -19.23
N SER A 244 -20.95 7.74 -18.05
CA SER A 244 -20.71 8.81 -17.08
C SER A 244 -19.23 8.94 -16.76
N ILE A 245 -18.78 10.15 -16.54
CA ILE A 245 -17.41 10.45 -16.12
C ILE A 245 -17.43 10.73 -14.63
N PRO A 246 -16.60 10.06 -13.83
CA PRO A 246 -16.50 10.34 -12.40
C PRO A 246 -15.86 11.72 -12.18
N ILE A 247 -16.42 12.49 -11.26
CA ILE A 247 -15.91 13.80 -10.85
C ILE A 247 -15.81 13.82 -9.33
N LYS A 248 -14.77 14.47 -8.81
CA LYS A 248 -14.63 14.72 -7.38
C LYS A 248 -14.71 16.19 -7.11
N VAL A 249 -15.55 16.56 -6.15
CA VAL A 249 -15.73 17.94 -5.70
C VAL A 249 -15.27 18.04 -4.25
N ALA A 250 -14.26 18.85 -3.99
CA ALA A 250 -13.77 19.12 -2.63
C ALA A 250 -14.62 20.18 -1.96
N PHE A 251 -14.92 19.99 -0.67
CA PHE A 251 -15.62 20.98 0.15
C PHE A 251 -14.66 22.12 0.55
N ASP A 252 -15.14 23.36 0.53
CA ASP A 252 -14.42 24.54 1.04
C ASP A 252 -14.62 24.69 2.56
N GLY A 253 -14.19 23.73 3.34
CA GLY A 253 -14.32 23.72 4.78
C GLY A 253 -14.68 22.35 5.33
N SER A 254 -14.82 22.26 6.64
CA SER A 254 -15.24 21.04 7.33
C SER A 254 -16.42 21.33 8.26
N ASP A 255 -17.35 20.39 8.32
CA ASP A 255 -18.45 20.42 9.28
C ASP A 255 -18.44 19.07 10.03
N PRO A 256 -18.57 19.06 11.37
CA PRO A 256 -18.61 17.81 12.15
C PRO A 256 -19.73 16.85 11.78
N ARG A 257 -20.76 17.31 11.08
CA ARG A 257 -21.88 16.52 10.59
C ARG A 257 -21.55 15.76 9.29
N LEU A 258 -20.43 16.11 8.63
CA LEU A 258 -19.96 15.39 7.46
C LEU A 258 -19.40 14.03 7.88
N ILE A 259 -20.15 12.99 7.61
CA ILE A 259 -19.73 11.60 7.79
C ILE A 259 -19.60 10.94 6.42
N PRO A 260 -18.73 9.93 6.26
CA PRO A 260 -18.62 9.17 5.01
C PRO A 260 -19.95 8.52 4.60
N ASP A 261 -20.06 8.27 3.30
CA ASP A 261 -21.18 7.55 2.67
C ASP A 261 -22.54 8.28 2.76
N LEU A 262 -22.56 9.60 2.99
CA LEU A 262 -23.74 10.43 2.79
C LEU A 262 -23.97 10.67 1.30
N SER A 263 -25.25 10.64 0.91
CA SER A 263 -25.67 11.03 -0.44
C SER A 263 -25.77 12.55 -0.55
N GLY A 264 -25.45 13.08 -1.73
CA GLY A 264 -25.55 14.51 -2.00
C GLY A 264 -25.44 14.82 -3.49
N SER A 265 -25.64 16.08 -3.80
CA SER A 265 -25.53 16.63 -5.16
C SER A 265 -24.63 17.87 -5.18
N ALA A 266 -24.06 18.14 -6.34
CA ALA A 266 -23.26 19.34 -6.59
C ALA A 266 -23.81 20.07 -7.80
N ASP A 267 -24.10 21.36 -7.67
CA ASP A 267 -24.38 22.25 -8.78
C ASP A 267 -23.09 22.99 -9.14
N VAL A 268 -22.47 22.62 -10.23
CA VAL A 268 -21.21 23.22 -10.69
C VAL A 268 -21.53 24.44 -11.55
N VAL A 269 -20.90 25.55 -11.22
CA VAL A 269 -21.01 26.78 -12.03
C VAL A 269 -20.07 26.62 -13.22
N LEU A 270 -20.64 26.43 -14.42
CA LEU A 270 -19.87 26.25 -15.65
C LEU A 270 -19.25 27.55 -16.11
N ASP A 271 -20.09 28.59 -16.22
CA ASP A 271 -19.68 29.94 -16.61
C ASP A 271 -20.43 31.00 -15.82
N LYS A 272 -19.83 32.16 -15.64
CA LYS A 272 -20.42 33.31 -14.96
C LYS A 272 -20.10 34.59 -15.73
N VAL A 273 -21.12 35.40 -15.96
CA VAL A 273 -20.97 36.76 -16.48
C VAL A 273 -21.50 37.73 -15.44
N GLU A 274 -20.73 38.74 -15.14
CA GLU A 274 -21.11 39.80 -14.22
C GLU A 274 -21.71 41.00 -15.01
N ASN A 275 -22.73 41.65 -14.43
CA ASN A 275 -23.38 42.82 -15.01
C ASN A 275 -23.97 42.60 -16.43
N ALA A 276 -24.51 41.39 -16.67
CA ALA A 276 -25.15 41.08 -17.95
C ALA A 276 -26.59 41.56 -18.02
N LEU A 277 -26.99 42.10 -19.14
CA LEU A 277 -28.38 42.34 -19.47
C LEU A 277 -29.10 41.02 -19.72
N LEU A 278 -30.08 40.69 -18.92
CA LEU A 278 -30.76 39.41 -19.01
C LEU A 278 -32.15 39.60 -19.64
N VAL A 279 -32.46 38.68 -20.55
CA VAL A 279 -33.82 38.58 -21.11
C VAL A 279 -34.32 37.15 -20.90
N PRO A 280 -35.62 36.92 -20.74
CA PRO A 280 -36.17 35.57 -20.73
C PRO A 280 -35.78 34.82 -22.01
N LYS A 281 -35.32 33.58 -21.88
CA LYS A 281 -34.91 32.74 -23.03
C LYS A 281 -36.00 32.66 -24.10
N GLN A 282 -37.26 32.64 -23.65
CA GLN A 282 -38.45 32.56 -24.56
C GLN A 282 -38.65 33.85 -25.39
N SER A 283 -38.00 34.98 -25.06
CA SER A 283 -38.06 36.20 -25.87
C SER A 283 -37.06 36.25 -27.00
N VAL A 284 -36.12 35.31 -27.04
CA VAL A 284 -35.07 35.24 -28.08
C VAL A 284 -35.46 34.16 -29.09
N TYR A 285 -35.48 34.54 -30.38
CA TYR A 285 -35.67 33.57 -31.47
C TYR A 285 -34.56 33.72 -32.51
N THR A 286 -34.34 32.64 -33.25
CA THR A 286 -33.28 32.60 -34.26
C THR A 286 -33.89 32.51 -35.64
N GLU A 287 -33.53 33.41 -36.55
CA GLU A 287 -33.92 33.41 -37.93
C GLU A 287 -32.70 33.61 -38.82
N ASN A 288 -32.55 32.75 -39.83
CA ASN A 288 -31.39 32.80 -40.76
C ASN A 288 -30.00 32.80 -40.09
N GLY A 289 -29.87 32.12 -38.93
CA GLY A 289 -28.62 32.02 -38.15
C GLY A 289 -28.29 33.26 -37.31
N LYS A 290 -29.20 34.21 -37.19
CA LYS A 290 -29.10 35.41 -36.36
C LYS A 290 -30.14 35.38 -35.28
N SER A 291 -29.81 35.91 -34.10
CA SER A 291 -30.74 36.00 -32.97
C SER A 291 -31.43 37.35 -32.91
N PHE A 292 -32.74 37.30 -32.67
CA PHE A 292 -33.60 38.48 -32.61
C PHE A 292 -34.41 38.50 -31.34
N VAL A 293 -34.78 39.70 -30.90
CA VAL A 293 -35.81 39.98 -29.87
C VAL A 293 -36.83 41.02 -30.40
N GLU A 294 -38.05 40.91 -30.04
CA GLU A 294 -39.08 41.92 -30.35
C GLU A 294 -39.12 42.96 -29.23
N VAL A 295 -38.69 44.18 -29.54
CA VAL A 295 -38.67 45.31 -28.61
C VAL A 295 -39.86 46.22 -28.89
N LYS A 296 -40.51 46.68 -27.83
CA LYS A 296 -41.67 47.58 -27.93
C LYS A 296 -41.23 48.94 -28.49
N SER A 297 -41.95 49.37 -29.52
CA SER A 297 -41.79 50.69 -30.16
C SER A 297 -43.15 51.42 -30.11
N PRO A 298 -43.24 52.75 -30.28
CA PRO A 298 -44.52 53.47 -30.30
C PRO A 298 -45.55 52.94 -31.31
N ASN A 299 -45.08 52.28 -32.36
CA ASN A 299 -45.96 51.70 -33.41
C ASN A 299 -46.15 50.17 -33.32
N GLY A 300 -45.77 49.54 -32.22
CA GLY A 300 -45.87 48.11 -32.03
C GLY A 300 -44.53 47.46 -31.66
N PHE A 301 -44.41 46.14 -31.77
CA PHE A 301 -43.14 45.42 -31.53
C PHE A 301 -42.33 45.33 -32.79
N VAL A 302 -41.04 45.60 -32.70
CA VAL A 302 -40.08 45.60 -33.81
C VAL A 302 -38.98 44.57 -33.53
N ALA A 303 -38.74 43.68 -34.48
CA ALA A 303 -37.64 42.72 -34.43
C ALA A 303 -36.29 43.46 -34.47
N ARG A 304 -35.43 43.21 -33.50
CA ARG A 304 -34.10 43.76 -33.42
C ARG A 304 -33.05 42.66 -33.32
N GLU A 305 -32.06 42.67 -34.17
CA GLU A 305 -30.93 41.74 -34.12
C GLU A 305 -30.13 41.95 -32.82
N VAL A 306 -29.86 40.89 -32.09
CA VAL A 306 -29.13 40.90 -30.81
C VAL A 306 -27.98 39.92 -30.82
N LYS A 307 -26.91 40.25 -30.15
CA LYS A 307 -25.83 39.32 -29.88
C LYS A 307 -26.04 38.66 -28.54
N VAL A 308 -26.41 37.38 -28.57
CA VAL A 308 -26.63 36.56 -27.38
C VAL A 308 -25.31 36.08 -26.82
N GLY A 309 -25.12 36.18 -25.52
CA GLY A 309 -23.99 35.64 -24.79
C GLY A 309 -24.31 34.28 -24.15
N LEU A 310 -24.06 34.15 -22.84
CA LEU A 310 -24.40 32.90 -22.12
C LEU A 310 -25.91 32.75 -21.95
N VAL A 311 -26.37 31.52 -22.07
CA VAL A 311 -27.79 31.16 -21.95
C VAL A 311 -27.93 30.06 -20.92
N ASN A 312 -28.91 30.20 -20.03
CA ASN A 312 -29.32 29.14 -19.10
C ASN A 312 -30.77 28.69 -19.43
N ASP A 313 -31.33 27.84 -18.59
CA ASP A 313 -32.69 27.31 -18.83
C ASP A 313 -33.78 28.34 -18.87
N ILE A 314 -33.60 29.49 -18.20
CA ILE A 314 -34.64 30.53 -17.99
C ILE A 314 -34.27 31.81 -18.73
N HIS A 315 -33.01 32.22 -18.75
CA HIS A 315 -32.56 33.51 -19.26
C HIS A 315 -31.48 33.40 -20.32
N ALA A 316 -31.41 34.36 -21.19
CA ALA A 316 -30.29 34.61 -22.11
C ALA A 316 -29.65 35.95 -21.77
N SER A 317 -28.32 36.00 -21.71
CA SER A 317 -27.59 37.26 -21.59
C SER A 317 -27.45 37.90 -22.96
N ILE A 318 -27.66 39.22 -23.02
CA ILE A 318 -27.51 40.00 -24.26
C ILE A 318 -26.25 40.85 -24.13
N VAL A 319 -25.31 40.62 -25.09
CA VAL A 319 -24.05 41.36 -25.17
C VAL A 319 -24.25 42.74 -25.83
N SER A 320 -25.14 42.80 -26.85
CA SER A 320 -25.47 44.04 -27.56
C SER A 320 -26.80 43.90 -28.30
N GLY A 321 -27.46 45.05 -28.53
CA GLY A 321 -28.71 45.12 -29.29
C GLY A 321 -29.95 45.54 -28.49
N VAL A 322 -29.93 45.48 -27.15
CA VAL A 322 -31.02 45.93 -26.27
C VAL A 322 -30.43 46.76 -25.15
N ASN A 323 -31.20 47.74 -24.63
CA ASN A 323 -30.85 48.56 -23.49
C ASN A 323 -31.66 48.17 -22.25
N GLU A 324 -31.12 48.49 -21.09
CA GLU A 324 -31.83 48.28 -19.82
C GLU A 324 -33.11 49.07 -19.76
N GLY A 325 -34.21 48.41 -19.34
CA GLY A 325 -35.55 49.03 -19.22
C GLY A 325 -36.40 48.92 -20.48
N GLU A 326 -35.90 48.40 -21.61
CA GLU A 326 -36.74 48.17 -22.79
C GLU A 326 -37.73 47.01 -22.56
N GLU A 327 -38.99 47.19 -22.97
CA GLU A 327 -39.99 46.13 -22.92
C GLU A 327 -39.83 45.16 -24.09
N ILE A 328 -39.76 43.85 -23.78
CA ILE A 328 -39.53 42.80 -24.75
C ILE A 328 -40.74 41.85 -24.77
N ARG A 329 -41.13 41.40 -25.95
CA ARG A 329 -42.21 40.44 -26.11
C ARG A 329 -41.73 39.01 -25.82
N LEU A 330 -42.53 38.27 -25.06
CA LEU A 330 -42.34 36.84 -24.86
C LEU A 330 -42.98 36.08 -26.02
N HIS A 331 -42.22 35.20 -26.66
CA HIS A 331 -42.77 34.20 -27.59
C HIS A 331 -43.16 32.95 -26.80
N LYS A 332 -44.36 32.44 -27.06
CA LYS A 332 -44.87 31.21 -26.44
C LYS A 332 -44.30 29.97 -27.13
#